data_368afba4ebab905a298f3791a04c70ae
#
_entry.id   368afba4ebab905a298f3791a04c70ae
#
_cell.length_a   1.000
_cell.length_b   1.000
_cell.length_c   1.000
_cell.angle_alpha   90.00
_cell.angle_beta   90.00
_cell.angle_gamma   90.00
#
_symmetry.space_group_name_H-M   'P 1'
#
loop_
_entity.id
_entity.type
_entity.pdbx_description
1 polymer ?
#
loop_
_entity_poly.entity_id
_entity_poly.type
_entity_poly.pdbx_seq_one_letter_code
_entity_poly.pdbx_strand_id
1 'polypeptide(L)'
;LLPPRMNNKAVAVLRTAVRRPTLREDVRSMRERMRSELSKSKAGEFDLKQDAGGITDVEFLAQYWALLWSAPHAELVTFSDNIRQLESLASICLVPQETVDVLTAAYRAYRQRLHHLSLEGGDNNIAPAAEFEATRDAVRAIWRQTMETSLQSTSD
;
A
#
# COMPACT_ATOMS: atom_id res chain seq x y z
N LEU A 1 -5.59 -15.99 6.72
CA LEU A 1 -6.43 -14.87 7.16
C LEU A 1 -5.98 -13.58 6.53
N LEU A 2 -6.92 -12.86 5.98
CA LEU A 2 -6.64 -11.62 5.27
C LEU A 2 -6.52 -10.45 6.25
N PRO A 3 -5.69 -9.44 5.93
CA PRO A 3 -5.65 -8.23 6.73
C PRO A 3 -7.05 -7.63 6.85
N PRO A 4 -7.48 -7.23 8.05
CA PRO A 4 -8.85 -6.74 8.25
C PRO A 4 -9.15 -5.45 7.48
N ARG A 5 -8.17 -4.85 6.85
CA ARG A 5 -8.32 -3.56 6.15
C ARG A 5 -8.44 -3.65 4.65
N MET A 6 -8.04 -4.76 4.06
CA MET A 6 -8.34 -5.01 2.67
C MET A 6 -9.59 -5.88 2.60
N ASN A 7 -10.57 -5.46 1.84
CA ASN A 7 -11.76 -6.28 1.69
C ASN A 7 -11.42 -7.52 0.85
N ASN A 8 -12.18 -8.57 1.05
CA ASN A 8 -11.97 -9.86 0.39
C ASN A 8 -11.98 -9.75 -1.14
N LYS A 9 -12.77 -8.82 -1.67
CA LYS A 9 -12.87 -8.60 -3.10
C LYS A 9 -11.58 -8.06 -3.68
N ALA A 10 -10.96 -7.07 -3.02
CA ALA A 10 -9.69 -6.50 -3.47
C ALA A 10 -8.58 -7.54 -3.45
N VAL A 11 -8.49 -8.33 -2.38
CA VAL A 11 -7.49 -9.40 -2.28
C VAL A 11 -7.72 -10.48 -3.33
N ALA A 12 -8.97 -10.86 -3.57
CA ALA A 12 -9.30 -11.83 -4.62
C ALA A 12 -8.89 -11.34 -6.00
N VAL A 13 -9.11 -10.05 -6.30
CA VAL A 13 -8.69 -9.44 -7.57
C VAL A 13 -7.16 -9.47 -7.69
N LEU A 14 -6.43 -9.11 -6.63
CA LEU A 14 -4.96 -9.17 -6.63
C LEU A 14 -4.45 -10.59 -6.87
N ARG A 15 -5.04 -11.59 -6.22
CA ARG A 15 -4.65 -12.99 -6.41
C ARG A 15 -4.92 -13.48 -7.83
N THR A 16 -6.01 -13.04 -8.42
CA THR A 16 -6.33 -13.36 -9.81
C THR A 16 -5.32 -12.70 -10.75
N ALA A 17 -4.94 -11.45 -10.45
CA ALA A 17 -4.02 -10.68 -11.27
C ALA A 17 -2.61 -11.29 -11.33
N VAL A 18 -2.19 -12.06 -10.32
CA VAL A 18 -0.84 -12.67 -10.27
C VAL A 18 -0.55 -13.56 -11.49
N ARG A 19 -1.58 -14.10 -12.12
CA ARG A 19 -1.44 -14.95 -13.31
C ARG A 19 -1.34 -14.17 -14.61
N ARG A 20 -1.40 -12.84 -14.54
CA ARG A 20 -1.38 -11.98 -15.72
C ARG A 20 -0.01 -11.30 -15.84
N PRO A 21 0.52 -11.17 -17.07
CA PRO A 21 1.78 -10.42 -17.27
C PRO A 21 1.63 -8.93 -16.96
N THR A 22 0.40 -8.44 -16.77
CA THR A 22 0.07 -7.04 -16.49
C THR A 22 -0.25 -6.79 -15.01
N LEU A 23 0.27 -7.62 -14.11
CA LEU A 23 -0.03 -7.50 -12.66
C LEU A 23 0.14 -6.07 -12.14
N ARG A 24 1.26 -5.43 -12.46
CA ARG A 24 1.55 -4.05 -12.02
C ARG A 24 0.48 -3.08 -12.50
N GLU A 25 0.14 -3.16 -13.77
CA GLU A 25 -0.87 -2.30 -14.38
C GLU A 25 -2.25 -2.53 -13.77
N ASP A 26 -2.63 -3.78 -13.55
CA ASP A 26 -3.91 -4.13 -12.94
C ASP A 26 -4.03 -3.60 -11.52
N VAL A 27 -2.97 -3.74 -10.73
CA VAL A 27 -2.92 -3.24 -9.35
C VAL A 27 -3.00 -1.71 -9.32
N ARG A 28 -2.21 -1.06 -10.17
CA ARG A 28 -2.19 0.40 -10.28
C ARG A 28 -3.56 0.95 -10.67
N SER A 29 -4.16 0.38 -11.70
CA SER A 29 -5.48 0.81 -12.20
C SER A 29 -6.57 0.62 -11.16
N MET A 30 -6.56 -0.50 -10.47
CA MET A 30 -7.53 -0.77 -9.41
C MET A 30 -7.39 0.24 -8.27
N ARG A 31 -6.15 0.55 -7.87
CA ARG A 31 -5.90 1.50 -6.79
C ARG A 31 -6.32 2.92 -7.17
N GLU A 32 -6.05 3.35 -8.39
CA GLU A 32 -6.49 4.66 -8.89
C GLU A 32 -8.02 4.79 -8.90
N ARG A 33 -8.71 3.73 -9.32
CA ARG A 33 -10.17 3.69 -9.32
C ARG A 33 -10.72 3.79 -7.89
N MET A 34 -10.16 3.04 -6.96
CA MET A 34 -10.56 3.11 -5.55
C MET A 34 -10.40 4.52 -5.00
N ARG A 35 -9.27 5.15 -5.31
CA ARG A 35 -8.99 6.51 -4.84
C ARG A 35 -10.01 7.50 -5.38
N SER A 36 -10.29 7.46 -6.67
CA SER A 36 -11.24 8.38 -7.28
C SER A 36 -12.66 8.19 -6.80
N GLU A 37 -13.05 6.98 -6.46
CA GLU A 37 -14.41 6.67 -6.01
C GLU A 37 -14.60 6.86 -4.51
N LEU A 38 -13.57 6.66 -3.70
CA LEU A 38 -13.69 6.56 -2.25
C LEU A 38 -13.06 7.70 -1.46
N SER A 39 -12.19 8.52 -2.07
CA SER A 39 -11.58 9.64 -1.37
C SER A 39 -12.63 10.67 -0.98
N LYS A 40 -12.54 11.16 0.25
CA LYS A 40 -13.43 12.18 0.80
C LYS A 40 -12.69 13.46 1.16
N SER A 41 -11.42 13.57 0.83
CA SER A 41 -10.63 14.75 1.15
C SER A 41 -10.99 15.94 0.25
N LYS A 42 -10.94 17.13 0.83
CA LYS A 42 -11.08 18.41 0.14
C LYS A 42 -9.70 19.08 0.06
N ALA A 43 -9.65 20.25 -0.57
CA ALA A 43 -8.39 21.02 -0.64
C ALA A 43 -7.82 21.24 0.77
N GLY A 44 -6.53 20.99 0.93
CA GLY A 44 -5.83 21.12 2.21
C GLY A 44 -6.04 19.95 3.18
N GLU A 45 -6.79 18.93 2.78
CA GLU A 45 -7.07 17.74 3.58
C GLU A 45 -6.37 16.52 3.02
N PHE A 46 -6.18 15.52 3.89
CA PHE A 46 -5.62 14.23 3.54
C PHE A 46 -6.52 13.12 4.07
N ASP A 47 -7.05 12.31 3.15
CA ASP A 47 -7.75 11.07 3.51
C ASP A 47 -6.68 9.99 3.76
N LEU A 48 -6.46 9.64 5.02
CA LEU A 48 -5.40 8.71 5.41
C LEU A 48 -5.54 7.33 4.77
N LYS A 49 -6.75 6.95 4.38
CA LYS A 49 -6.98 5.66 3.71
C LYS A 49 -6.88 5.75 2.21
N GLN A 50 -7.57 6.70 1.60
CA GLN A 50 -7.78 6.67 0.15
C GLN A 50 -6.84 7.54 -0.66
N ASP A 51 -6.29 8.60 -0.07
CA ASP A 51 -5.43 9.49 -0.83
C ASP A 51 -4.06 8.88 -1.12
N ALA A 52 -3.41 9.40 -2.16
CA ALA A 52 -2.07 8.98 -2.54
C ALA A 52 -1.10 9.12 -1.37
N GLY A 53 -0.32 8.07 -1.12
CA GLY A 53 0.61 8.02 0.00
C GLY A 53 -0.01 7.64 1.33
N GLY A 54 -1.31 7.28 1.35
CA GLY A 54 -2.01 6.83 2.55
C GLY A 54 -1.79 5.35 2.87
N ILE A 55 -2.52 4.87 3.87
CA ILE A 55 -2.34 3.51 4.38
C ILE A 55 -2.68 2.44 3.35
N THR A 56 -3.67 2.68 2.50
CA THR A 56 -4.07 1.70 1.48
C THR A 56 -2.97 1.50 0.45
N ASP A 57 -2.21 2.54 0.12
CA ASP A 57 -1.04 2.40 -0.77
C ASP A 57 0.01 1.47 -0.16
N VAL A 58 0.27 1.59 1.14
CA VAL A 58 1.22 0.70 1.85
C VAL A 58 0.71 -0.75 1.80
N GLU A 59 -0.57 -0.96 2.06
CA GLU A 59 -1.19 -2.29 2.03
C GLU A 59 -1.11 -2.91 0.63
N PHE A 60 -1.36 -2.13 -0.41
CA PHE A 60 -1.29 -2.58 -1.78
C PHE A 60 0.14 -2.93 -2.20
N LEU A 61 1.13 -2.13 -1.79
CA LEU A 61 2.54 -2.44 -2.05
C LEU A 61 2.94 -3.78 -1.42
N ALA A 62 2.59 -3.99 -0.16
CA ALA A 62 2.90 -5.24 0.53
C ALA A 62 2.27 -6.45 -0.19
N GLN A 63 1.01 -6.34 -0.57
CA GLN A 63 0.31 -7.41 -1.26
C GLN A 63 0.82 -7.62 -2.69
N TYR A 64 1.13 -6.54 -3.40
CA TYR A 64 1.70 -6.63 -4.74
C TYR A 64 3.02 -7.40 -4.74
N TRP A 65 3.94 -7.04 -3.85
CA TRP A 65 5.22 -7.74 -3.75
C TRP A 65 5.06 -9.20 -3.34
N ALA A 66 4.15 -9.48 -2.41
CA ALA A 66 3.87 -10.84 -2.00
C ALA A 66 3.38 -11.69 -3.16
N LEU A 67 2.47 -11.17 -3.97
CA LEU A 67 1.93 -11.87 -5.13
C LEU A 67 2.97 -12.02 -6.24
N LEU A 68 3.78 -10.98 -6.46
CA LEU A 68 4.81 -10.99 -7.49
C LEU A 68 5.83 -12.11 -7.26
N TRP A 69 6.18 -12.37 -5.99
CA TRP A 69 7.21 -13.34 -5.64
C TRP A 69 6.68 -14.57 -4.91
N SER A 70 5.37 -14.80 -4.89
CA SER A 70 4.77 -15.92 -4.15
C SER A 70 5.16 -17.30 -4.68
N ALA A 71 5.37 -17.44 -5.97
CA ALA A 71 5.72 -18.73 -6.56
C ALA A 71 7.05 -19.30 -6.02
N PRO A 72 8.16 -18.51 -5.98
CA PRO A 72 9.41 -18.96 -5.39
C PRO A 72 9.48 -18.81 -3.88
N HIS A 73 8.60 -18.01 -3.27
CA HIS A 73 8.64 -17.67 -1.85
C HIS A 73 7.26 -17.83 -1.22
N ALA A 74 6.87 -19.09 -1.01
CA ALA A 74 5.54 -19.43 -0.47
C ALA A 74 5.27 -18.78 0.90
N GLU A 75 6.29 -18.52 1.70
CA GLU A 75 6.17 -17.88 3.01
C GLU A 75 5.56 -16.47 2.94
N LEU A 76 5.67 -15.77 1.82
CA LEU A 76 5.12 -14.42 1.66
C LEU A 76 3.60 -14.39 1.72
N VAL A 77 2.92 -15.49 1.41
CA VAL A 77 1.47 -15.55 1.42
C VAL A 77 0.89 -16.09 2.74
N THR A 78 1.74 -16.46 3.69
CA THR A 78 1.29 -16.98 4.98
C THR A 78 0.89 -15.89 5.97
N PHE A 79 1.34 -14.66 5.77
CA PHE A 79 1.10 -13.55 6.68
C PHE A 79 -0.07 -12.68 6.20
N SER A 80 -1.02 -12.45 7.09
CA SER A 80 -2.13 -11.52 6.84
C SER A 80 -1.83 -10.10 7.35
N ASP A 81 -0.80 -9.94 8.17
CA ASP A 81 -0.39 -8.65 8.74
C ASP A 81 0.59 -7.98 7.77
N ASN A 82 0.29 -6.73 7.39
CA ASN A 82 1.11 -5.99 6.43
C ASN A 82 2.53 -5.71 6.92
N ILE A 83 2.70 -5.47 8.22
CA ILE A 83 4.03 -5.25 8.80
C ILE A 83 4.87 -6.52 8.70
N ARG A 84 4.31 -7.67 9.07
CA ARG A 84 5.00 -8.95 8.95
C ARG A 84 5.35 -9.28 7.51
N GLN A 85 4.44 -8.98 6.60
CA GLN A 85 4.66 -9.16 5.17
C GLN A 85 5.88 -8.35 4.70
N LEU A 86 5.93 -7.06 5.07
CA LEU A 86 7.05 -6.18 4.72
C LEU A 86 8.35 -6.66 5.34
N GLU A 87 8.34 -7.06 6.61
CA GLU A 87 9.53 -7.60 7.29
C GLU A 87 10.04 -8.86 6.60
N SER A 88 9.15 -9.74 6.18
CA SER A 88 9.48 -10.95 5.42
C SER A 88 10.20 -10.61 4.11
N LEU A 89 9.66 -9.64 3.37
CA LEU A 89 10.24 -9.19 2.11
C LEU A 89 11.67 -8.67 2.30
N ALA A 90 11.92 -7.93 3.36
CA ALA A 90 13.26 -7.43 3.69
C ALA A 90 14.18 -8.57 4.09
N SER A 91 13.70 -9.53 4.90
CA SER A 91 14.53 -10.63 5.41
C SER A 91 15.06 -11.54 4.31
N ILE A 92 14.32 -11.68 3.21
CA ILE A 92 14.76 -12.46 2.04
C ILE A 92 15.31 -11.59 0.92
N CYS A 93 15.61 -10.33 1.22
CA CYS A 93 16.29 -9.37 0.32
C CYS A 93 15.53 -9.08 -0.99
N LEU A 94 14.22 -9.22 -1.02
CA LEU A 94 13.42 -8.87 -2.19
C LEU A 94 13.09 -7.38 -2.25
N VAL A 95 13.01 -6.73 -1.08
CA VAL A 95 12.81 -5.29 -0.96
C VAL A 95 13.88 -4.74 -0.02
N PRO A 96 14.51 -3.59 -0.33
CA PRO A 96 15.51 -3.03 0.57
C PRO A 96 14.96 -2.77 1.96
N GLN A 97 15.77 -3.03 2.98
CA GLN A 97 15.38 -2.80 4.38
C GLN A 97 14.94 -1.36 4.62
N GLU A 98 15.64 -0.41 4.02
CA GLU A 98 15.31 1.01 4.13
C GLU A 98 13.89 1.31 3.64
N THR A 99 13.49 0.73 2.52
CA THR A 99 12.14 0.87 1.97
C THR A 99 11.10 0.28 2.92
N VAL A 100 11.37 -0.91 3.45
CA VAL A 100 10.49 -1.55 4.41
C VAL A 100 10.35 -0.72 5.69
N ASP A 101 11.45 -0.14 6.17
CA ASP A 101 11.42 0.72 7.36
C ASP A 101 10.54 1.95 7.16
N VAL A 102 10.63 2.60 6.00
CA VAL A 102 9.79 3.75 5.65
C VAL A 102 8.31 3.36 5.63
N LEU A 103 7.98 2.28 4.96
CA LEU A 103 6.59 1.83 4.83
C LEU A 103 6.02 1.37 6.16
N THR A 104 6.80 0.70 6.98
CA THR A 104 6.38 0.24 8.30
C THR A 104 6.12 1.43 9.24
N ALA A 105 7.01 2.42 9.23
CA ALA A 105 6.82 3.63 10.03
C ALA A 105 5.57 4.40 9.60
N ALA A 106 5.35 4.54 8.28
CA ALA A 106 4.16 5.17 7.74
C ALA A 106 2.89 4.43 8.16
N TYR A 107 2.89 3.11 8.01
CA TYR A 107 1.75 2.27 8.37
C TYR A 107 1.36 2.45 9.84
N ARG A 108 2.34 2.41 10.74
CA ARG A 108 2.11 2.59 12.18
C ARG A 108 1.57 3.99 12.51
N ALA A 109 2.15 5.02 11.92
CA ALA A 109 1.72 6.40 12.12
C ALA A 109 0.28 6.62 11.66
N TYR A 110 -0.07 6.11 10.49
CA TYR A 110 -1.42 6.21 9.95
C TYR A 110 -2.44 5.42 10.79
N ARG A 111 -2.08 4.22 11.24
CA ARG A 111 -2.95 3.42 12.10
C ARG A 111 -3.25 4.14 13.41
N GLN A 112 -2.24 4.72 14.02
CA GLN A 112 -2.40 5.46 15.27
C GLN A 112 -3.33 6.65 15.08
N ARG A 113 -3.13 7.41 14.01
CA ARG A 113 -3.97 8.58 13.71
C ARG A 113 -5.41 8.18 13.41
N LEU A 114 -5.61 7.13 12.64
CA LEU A 114 -6.94 6.60 12.34
C LEU A 114 -7.65 6.15 13.60
N HIS A 115 -6.92 5.53 14.51
CA HIS A 115 -7.47 5.12 15.80
C HIS A 115 -7.92 6.33 16.61
N HIS A 116 -7.12 7.39 16.67
CA HIS A 116 -7.49 8.63 17.36
C HIS A 116 -8.73 9.27 16.72
N LEU A 117 -8.79 9.33 15.40
CA LEU A 117 -9.97 9.86 14.70
C LEU A 117 -11.22 9.06 15.04
N SER A 118 -11.11 7.75 15.13
CA SER A 118 -12.22 6.87 15.50
C SER A 118 -12.69 7.16 16.94
N LEU A 119 -11.77 7.39 17.87
CA LEU A 119 -12.09 7.70 19.26
C LEU A 119 -12.77 9.06 19.41
N GLU A 120 -12.47 10.00 18.53
CA GLU A 120 -13.12 11.33 18.51
C GLU A 120 -14.54 11.29 17.95
N GLY A 121 -15.02 10.11 17.54
CA GLY A 121 -16.38 9.93 17.03
C GLY A 121 -16.58 10.35 15.58
N GLY A 122 -15.48 10.59 14.85
CA GLY A 122 -15.56 10.94 13.44
C GLY A 122 -15.79 9.71 12.56
N ASP A 123 -16.61 9.87 11.53
CA ASP A 123 -16.87 8.83 10.52
C ASP A 123 -15.94 8.97 9.32
N ASN A 124 -14.97 9.86 9.38
CA ASN A 124 -14.05 10.10 8.28
C ASN A 124 -12.61 9.79 8.68
N ASN A 125 -11.75 9.68 7.69
CA ASN A 125 -10.34 9.39 7.86
C ASN A 125 -9.50 10.61 7.47
N ILE A 126 -9.99 11.80 7.74
CA ILE A 126 -9.45 13.06 7.25
C ILE A 126 -8.59 13.73 8.31
N ALA A 127 -7.40 14.15 7.90
CA ALA A 127 -6.50 14.98 8.70
C ALA A 127 -6.01 16.16 7.85
N PRO A 128 -5.44 17.20 8.46
CA PRO A 128 -4.79 18.26 7.68
C PRO A 128 -3.66 17.70 6.83
N ALA A 129 -3.58 18.13 5.58
CA ALA A 129 -2.57 17.63 4.63
C ALA A 129 -1.13 17.86 5.13
N ALA A 130 -0.89 18.96 5.83
CA ALA A 130 0.44 19.31 6.34
C ALA A 130 0.92 18.37 7.46
N GLU A 131 0.01 17.67 8.13
CA GLU A 131 0.35 16.81 9.27
C GLU A 131 1.27 15.64 8.89
N PHE A 132 1.07 15.09 7.69
CA PHE A 132 1.81 13.92 7.21
C PHE A 132 2.58 14.16 5.91
N GLU A 133 2.88 15.40 5.60
CA GLU A 133 3.48 15.76 4.31
C GLU A 133 4.72 14.92 3.96
N ALA A 134 5.69 14.85 4.87
CA ALA A 134 6.92 14.08 4.64
C ALA A 134 6.65 12.58 4.52
N THR A 135 5.78 12.04 5.35
CA THR A 135 5.40 10.62 5.32
C THR A 135 4.71 10.26 4.00
N ARG A 136 3.76 11.09 3.58
CA ARG A 136 3.07 10.90 2.30
C ARG A 136 4.03 10.93 1.13
N ASP A 137 4.92 11.90 1.11
CA ASP A 137 5.89 12.06 0.02
C ASP A 137 6.81 10.85 -0.07
N ALA A 138 7.25 10.30 1.06
CA ALA A 138 8.07 9.10 1.09
C ALA A 138 7.33 7.88 0.55
N VAL A 139 6.09 7.65 0.96
CA VAL A 139 5.26 6.55 0.46
C VAL A 139 4.96 6.73 -1.04
N ARG A 140 4.64 7.94 -1.46
CA ARG A 140 4.36 8.23 -2.87
C ARG A 140 5.59 7.99 -3.75
N ALA A 141 6.78 8.33 -3.26
CA ALA A 141 8.02 8.06 -4.00
C ALA A 141 8.22 6.56 -4.21
N ILE A 142 8.00 5.75 -3.18
CA ILE A 142 8.08 4.28 -3.28
C ILE A 142 7.02 3.74 -4.24
N TRP A 143 5.80 4.27 -4.17
CA TRP A 143 4.73 3.88 -5.08
C TRP A 143 5.10 4.14 -6.54
N ARG A 144 5.63 5.34 -6.84
CA ARG A 144 6.05 5.67 -8.20
C ARG A 144 7.16 4.76 -8.70
N GLN A 145 8.16 4.50 -7.86
CA GLN A 145 9.26 3.60 -8.23
C GLN A 145 8.77 2.20 -8.52
N THR A 146 7.77 1.73 -7.79
CA THR A 146 7.27 0.36 -7.90
C THR A 146 6.23 0.22 -9.01
N MET A 147 5.29 1.14 -9.10
CA MET A 147 4.11 1.01 -9.95
C MET A 147 4.16 1.82 -11.24
N GLU A 148 4.86 2.94 -11.23
CA GLU A 148 4.84 3.88 -12.36
C GLU A 148 6.14 3.95 -13.13
N THR A 149 7.23 3.40 -12.58
CA THR A 149 8.49 3.37 -13.33
C THR A 149 8.29 2.50 -14.55
N SER A 150 8.20 3.13 -15.69
CA SER A 150 8.00 2.44 -16.95
C SER A 150 9.15 1.49 -17.23
N LEU A 151 8.86 0.47 -17.99
CA LEU A 151 9.74 -0.55 -18.54
C LEU A 151 10.89 -0.01 -19.40
N GLN A 152 11.49 1.09 -19.00
CA GLN A 152 12.61 1.66 -19.76
C GLN A 152 13.94 0.98 -19.52
N SER A 153 13.95 -0.09 -18.75
CA SER A 153 15.17 -0.81 -18.43
C SER A 153 15.41 -2.08 -19.26
N THR A 154 14.70 -2.25 -20.36
CA THR A 154 14.89 -3.41 -21.22
C THR A 154 15.37 -3.06 -22.60
N SER A 155 16.05 -1.94 -22.76
CA SER A 155 16.77 -1.67 -23.99
C SER A 155 18.26 -1.61 -23.72
N ASP A 156 18.83 -2.83 -23.58
CA ASP A 156 20.25 -3.07 -23.85
C ASP A 156 20.45 -4.56 -23.98
#